data_b4077784d4483eaa400d600e322590d8
#
_entry.id   b4077784d4483eaa400d600e322590d8
#
_cell.length_a   1.000
_cell.length_b   1.000
_cell.length_c   1.000
_cell.angle_alpha   90.00
_cell.angle_beta   90.00
_cell.angle_gamma   90.00
#
_symmetry.space_group_name_H-M   'P 1'
#
loop_
_entity.id
_entity.type
_entity.pdbx_description
1 polymer ?
#
loop_
_entity_poly.entity_id
_entity_poly.type
_entity_poly.pdbx_seq_one_letter_code
_entity_poly.pdbx_strand_id
1 'polypeptide(L)'
;MARKPLLLEKWDFIVLLGESGGGKGTLVRNMLGYWLPNLHTASMGEVFRRKSAEDPSLKEYTEKGILVPDDVTCGIFREFALANTPGLIDGFPRNRKQAIDLIRFAKENNWRVLVVDIYCDIEHIIQRLLARKREDDNLAIVYSRHKQHKELHPAVMEELANRPDLFDVIRLNGNRHSEIVFTSFLLNVLRLVDMLYFYDMTNISTDFLVNNDETTINPAINRWMCSFLTSIQNKMNDSN
;
A
#
# COMPACT_ATOMS: atom_id res chain seq x y z
N MET A 1 -1.06 16.98 19.96
CA MET A 1 -0.72 16.22 18.73
C MET A 1 -0.55 14.77 19.13
N ALA A 2 -1.25 13.84 18.51
CA ALA A 2 -1.06 12.40 18.77
C ALA A 2 0.37 12.02 18.33
N ARG A 3 1.10 11.28 19.17
CA ARG A 3 2.47 10.84 18.88
C ARG A 3 2.45 9.88 17.71
N LYS A 4 3.32 10.06 16.69
CA LYS A 4 3.46 9.10 15.59
C LYS A 4 3.76 7.71 16.17
N PRO A 5 3.15 6.62 15.68
CA PRO A 5 3.57 5.27 16.02
C PRO A 5 5.07 5.09 15.73
N LEU A 6 5.82 4.47 16.63
CA LEU A 6 7.29 4.32 16.56
C LEU A 6 7.78 3.85 15.19
N LEU A 7 7.07 2.91 14.57
CA LEU A 7 7.39 2.38 13.25
C LEU A 7 7.04 3.32 12.08
N LEU A 8 6.33 4.42 12.33
CA LEU A 8 6.07 5.48 11.35
C LEU A 8 6.89 6.75 11.61
N GLU A 9 7.77 6.77 12.62
CA GLU A 9 8.64 7.94 12.86
C GLU A 9 9.52 8.23 11.65
N LYS A 10 9.88 7.19 10.89
CA LYS A 10 10.69 7.30 9.67
C LYS A 10 9.94 7.90 8.48
N TRP A 11 8.63 7.72 8.40
CA TRP A 11 7.85 8.13 7.23
C TRP A 11 6.71 9.08 7.60
N ASP A 12 6.50 10.08 6.76
CA ASP A 12 5.39 11.02 6.89
C ASP A 12 4.13 10.50 6.22
N PHE A 13 4.29 9.65 5.19
CA PHE A 13 3.18 9.14 4.41
C PHE A 13 3.45 7.74 3.84
N ILE A 14 2.38 6.98 3.61
CA ILE A 14 2.43 5.66 2.98
C ILE A 14 1.64 5.71 1.67
N VAL A 15 2.22 5.16 0.62
CA VAL A 15 1.61 5.04 -0.71
C VAL A 15 1.50 3.56 -1.07
N LEU A 16 0.28 3.08 -1.35
CA LEU A 16 0.06 1.71 -1.84
C LEU A 16 -0.14 1.70 -3.34
N LEU A 17 0.71 0.93 -4.02
CA LEU A 17 0.68 0.71 -5.45
C LEU A 17 0.27 -0.73 -5.77
N GLY A 18 -0.14 -0.95 -7.02
CA GLY A 18 -0.57 -2.24 -7.54
C GLY A 18 -1.99 -2.20 -8.09
N GLU A 19 -2.37 -3.27 -8.78
CA GLU A 19 -3.63 -3.38 -9.50
C GLU A 19 -4.86 -3.50 -8.60
N SER A 20 -6.03 -3.14 -9.15
CA SER A 20 -7.31 -3.47 -8.51
C SER A 20 -7.42 -4.99 -8.36
N GLY A 21 -7.81 -5.49 -7.20
CA GLY A 21 -7.80 -6.94 -6.92
C GLY A 21 -6.47 -7.50 -6.41
N GLY A 22 -5.36 -6.76 -6.47
CA GLY A 22 -4.03 -7.19 -6.01
C GLY A 22 -3.86 -7.38 -4.51
N GLY A 23 -4.86 -7.02 -3.68
CA GLY A 23 -4.80 -7.24 -2.22
C GLY A 23 -4.56 -6.00 -1.37
N LYS A 24 -4.38 -4.81 -1.96
CA LYS A 24 -4.13 -3.55 -1.24
C LYS A 24 -5.11 -3.27 -0.11
N GLY A 25 -6.42 -3.31 -0.39
CA GLY A 25 -7.45 -3.06 0.64
C GLY A 25 -7.43 -4.07 1.79
N THR A 26 -7.00 -5.31 1.55
CA THR A 26 -6.81 -6.31 2.60
C THR A 26 -5.59 -5.97 3.46
N LEU A 27 -4.48 -5.55 2.83
CA LEU A 27 -3.31 -5.08 3.56
C LEU A 27 -3.64 -3.87 4.44
N VAL A 28 -4.39 -2.88 3.92
CA VAL A 28 -4.85 -1.71 4.71
C VAL A 28 -5.67 -2.15 5.92
N ARG A 29 -6.64 -3.06 5.74
CA ARG A 29 -7.44 -3.56 6.87
C ARG A 29 -6.59 -4.24 7.94
N ASN A 30 -5.59 -5.04 7.53
CA ASN A 30 -4.69 -5.69 8.47
C ASN A 30 -3.80 -4.67 9.19
N MET A 31 -3.28 -3.66 8.48
CA MET A 31 -2.51 -2.57 9.10
C MET A 31 -3.34 -1.83 10.16
N LEU A 32 -4.57 -1.43 9.84
CA LEU A 32 -5.46 -0.73 10.75
C LEU A 32 -5.90 -1.61 11.92
N GLY A 33 -6.19 -2.88 11.66
CA GLY A 33 -6.66 -3.81 12.68
C GLY A 33 -5.60 -4.24 13.69
N TYR A 34 -4.34 -4.40 13.24
CA TYR A 34 -3.30 -5.01 14.07
C TYR A 34 -2.15 -4.08 14.45
N TRP A 35 -1.99 -2.96 13.75
CA TRP A 35 -0.77 -2.18 13.91
C TRP A 35 -1.00 -0.67 14.01
N LEU A 36 -1.79 -0.08 13.11
CA LEU A 36 -1.95 1.37 12.98
C LEU A 36 -3.44 1.77 13.02
N PRO A 37 -4.15 1.56 14.14
CA PRO A 37 -5.60 1.74 14.19
C PRO A 37 -6.06 3.18 13.91
N ASN A 38 -5.20 4.16 14.13
CA ASN A 38 -5.51 5.57 13.96
C ASN A 38 -4.91 6.17 12.68
N LEU A 39 -4.39 5.33 11.75
CA LEU A 39 -3.85 5.83 10.49
C LEU A 39 -4.99 6.32 9.58
N HIS A 40 -4.92 7.56 9.14
CA HIS A 40 -5.85 8.09 8.15
C HIS A 40 -5.61 7.45 6.79
N THR A 41 -6.65 6.91 6.18
CA THR A 41 -6.53 6.21 4.90
C THR A 41 -7.51 6.72 3.87
N ALA A 42 -7.08 6.79 2.61
CA ALA A 42 -7.96 7.04 1.48
C ALA A 42 -7.65 6.07 0.33
N SER A 43 -8.68 5.63 -0.38
CA SER A 43 -8.56 4.93 -1.64
C SER A 43 -9.00 5.84 -2.77
N MET A 44 -8.11 6.12 -3.74
CA MET A 44 -8.45 6.95 -4.90
C MET A 44 -9.64 6.39 -5.67
N GLY A 45 -9.73 5.05 -5.77
CA GLY A 45 -10.89 4.43 -6.41
C GLY A 45 -12.20 4.69 -5.68
N GLU A 46 -12.21 4.75 -4.36
CA GLU A 46 -13.41 5.07 -3.57
C GLU A 46 -13.74 6.56 -3.63
N VAL A 47 -12.73 7.40 -3.57
CA VAL A 47 -12.89 8.86 -3.73
C VAL A 47 -13.51 9.18 -5.09
N PHE A 48 -13.02 8.57 -6.17
CA PHE A 48 -13.57 8.80 -7.50
C PHE A 48 -14.99 8.26 -7.64
N ARG A 49 -15.32 7.08 -7.13
CA ARG A 49 -16.69 6.57 -7.14
C ARG A 49 -17.66 7.50 -6.43
N ARG A 50 -17.27 8.02 -5.26
CA ARG A 50 -18.09 9.00 -4.53
C ARG A 50 -18.25 10.30 -5.32
N LYS A 51 -17.15 10.87 -5.83
CA LYS A 51 -17.19 12.09 -6.64
C LYS A 51 -17.96 11.91 -7.95
N SER A 52 -17.91 10.74 -8.58
CA SER A 52 -18.68 10.42 -9.79
C SER A 52 -20.20 10.39 -9.57
N ALA A 53 -20.65 10.15 -8.33
CA ALA A 53 -22.06 10.26 -7.98
C ALA A 53 -22.53 11.73 -7.90
N GLU A 54 -21.62 12.65 -7.61
CA GLU A 54 -21.88 14.09 -7.50
C GLU A 54 -21.57 14.83 -8.81
N ASP A 55 -20.57 14.37 -9.56
CA ASP A 55 -20.12 14.95 -10.83
C ASP A 55 -20.16 13.92 -11.97
N PRO A 56 -21.18 14.01 -12.86
CA PRO A 56 -21.31 13.07 -13.97
C PRO A 56 -20.12 13.06 -14.94
N SER A 57 -19.32 14.12 -15.02
CA SER A 57 -18.15 14.17 -15.89
C SER A 57 -17.07 13.17 -15.49
N LEU A 58 -17.00 12.81 -14.20
CA LEU A 58 -16.08 11.80 -13.67
C LEU A 58 -16.59 10.37 -13.85
N LYS A 59 -17.89 10.21 -14.10
CA LYS A 59 -18.52 8.88 -14.22
C LYS A 59 -17.96 8.09 -15.40
N GLU A 60 -17.73 8.75 -16.52
CA GLU A 60 -17.17 8.14 -17.71
C GLU A 60 -15.80 7.47 -17.45
N TYR A 61 -14.94 8.10 -16.67
CA TYR A 61 -13.61 7.53 -16.32
C TYR A 61 -13.73 6.28 -15.46
N THR A 62 -14.63 6.30 -14.48
CA THR A 62 -14.81 5.15 -13.56
C THR A 62 -15.47 3.97 -14.26
N GLU A 63 -16.47 4.21 -15.11
CA GLU A 63 -17.19 3.18 -15.86
C GLU A 63 -16.35 2.56 -16.97
N LYS A 64 -15.54 3.35 -17.67
CA LYS A 64 -14.62 2.85 -18.71
C LYS A 64 -13.31 2.27 -18.15
N GLY A 65 -13.07 2.43 -16.85
CA GLY A 65 -11.82 1.98 -16.21
C GLY A 65 -10.56 2.72 -16.66
N ILE A 66 -10.73 3.94 -17.21
CA ILE A 66 -9.61 4.82 -17.60
C ILE A 66 -9.22 5.76 -16.47
N LEU A 67 -8.00 6.32 -16.53
CA LEU A 67 -7.53 7.22 -15.49
C LEU A 67 -8.26 8.57 -15.56
N VAL A 68 -8.65 9.08 -14.39
CA VAL A 68 -9.09 10.46 -14.20
C VAL A 68 -7.93 11.41 -14.50
N PRO A 69 -8.17 12.62 -15.07
CA PRO A 69 -7.11 13.58 -15.36
C PRO A 69 -6.14 13.81 -14.19
N ASP A 70 -4.86 13.97 -14.53
CA ASP A 70 -3.79 14.00 -13.52
C ASP A 70 -3.88 15.19 -12.57
N ASP A 71 -4.31 16.35 -13.06
CA ASP A 71 -4.51 17.57 -12.27
C ASP A 71 -5.58 17.36 -11.19
N VAL A 72 -6.70 16.73 -11.53
CA VAL A 72 -7.76 16.36 -10.58
C VAL A 72 -7.23 15.32 -9.57
N THR A 73 -6.55 14.29 -10.08
CA THR A 73 -6.01 13.21 -9.23
C THR A 73 -4.97 13.74 -8.26
N CYS A 74 -4.02 14.55 -8.73
CA CYS A 74 -2.96 15.13 -7.90
C CYS A 74 -3.54 16.15 -6.90
N GLY A 75 -4.56 16.93 -7.29
CA GLY A 75 -5.25 17.85 -6.39
C GLY A 75 -5.89 17.13 -5.20
N ILE A 76 -6.63 16.05 -5.46
CA ILE A 76 -7.24 15.21 -4.41
C ILE A 76 -6.19 14.60 -3.49
N PHE A 77 -5.09 14.08 -4.06
CA PHE A 77 -3.98 13.55 -3.26
C PHE A 77 -3.41 14.61 -2.31
N ARG A 78 -3.07 15.78 -2.83
CA ARG A 78 -2.47 16.87 -2.03
C ARG A 78 -3.38 17.34 -0.90
N GLU A 79 -4.67 17.53 -1.19
CA GLU A 79 -5.68 17.91 -0.19
C GLU A 79 -5.74 16.88 0.94
N PHE A 80 -5.85 15.60 0.59
CA PHE A 80 -5.88 14.52 1.59
C PHE A 80 -4.58 14.45 2.39
N ALA A 81 -3.43 14.51 1.73
CA ALA A 81 -2.13 14.35 2.36
C ALA A 81 -1.81 15.47 3.35
N LEU A 82 -2.11 16.72 3.01
CA LEU A 82 -1.92 17.87 3.92
C LEU A 82 -2.81 17.82 5.15
N ALA A 83 -4.03 17.31 5.01
CA ALA A 83 -4.98 17.21 6.11
C ALA A 83 -4.72 15.99 7.03
N ASN A 84 -3.98 14.96 6.56
CA ASN A 84 -3.91 13.66 7.20
C ASN A 84 -2.48 13.10 7.24
N THR A 85 -1.57 13.79 7.90
CA THR A 85 -0.19 13.34 8.09
C THR A 85 -0.01 12.90 9.55
N PRO A 86 0.43 11.66 9.86
CA PRO A 86 0.72 10.59 8.90
C PRO A 86 -0.54 9.96 8.28
N GLY A 87 -0.45 9.63 7.01
CA GLY A 87 -1.57 9.08 6.25
C GLY A 87 -1.17 7.97 5.27
N LEU A 88 -2.17 7.32 4.69
CA LEU A 88 -1.99 6.30 3.67
C LEU A 88 -2.96 6.54 2.51
N ILE A 89 -2.42 6.49 1.29
CA ILE A 89 -3.23 6.52 0.07
C ILE A 89 -3.08 5.24 -0.75
N ASP A 90 -4.21 4.66 -1.17
CA ASP A 90 -4.28 3.51 -2.05
C ASP A 90 -4.59 3.94 -3.49
N GLY A 91 -3.74 3.55 -4.43
CA GLY A 91 -3.96 3.71 -5.87
C GLY A 91 -3.53 5.06 -6.44
N PHE A 92 -2.52 5.68 -5.88
CA PHE A 92 -1.79 6.83 -6.38
C PHE A 92 -0.29 6.69 -6.05
N PRO A 93 0.64 7.08 -6.95
CA PRO A 93 0.45 7.48 -8.34
C PRO A 93 0.17 6.28 -9.28
N ARG A 94 -0.42 6.54 -10.46
CA ARG A 94 -0.75 5.53 -11.46
C ARG A 94 -0.03 5.70 -12.80
N ASN A 95 0.63 6.82 -12.99
CA ASN A 95 1.45 7.08 -14.18
C ASN A 95 2.65 7.94 -13.81
N ARG A 96 3.58 8.11 -14.77
CA ARG A 96 4.82 8.85 -14.58
C ARG A 96 4.60 10.30 -14.17
N LYS A 97 3.61 10.98 -14.74
CA LYS A 97 3.32 12.38 -14.43
C LYS A 97 2.85 12.57 -12.99
N GLN A 98 1.99 11.67 -12.51
CA GLN A 98 1.58 11.64 -11.10
C GLN A 98 2.74 11.29 -10.16
N ALA A 99 3.67 10.40 -10.57
CA ALA A 99 4.86 10.10 -9.78
C ALA A 99 5.78 11.31 -9.64
N ILE A 100 6.02 12.05 -10.72
CA ILE A 100 6.79 13.31 -10.71
C ILE A 100 6.11 14.35 -9.79
N ASP A 101 4.80 14.44 -9.82
CA ASP A 101 4.05 15.34 -8.93
C ASP A 101 4.18 14.94 -7.47
N LEU A 102 4.11 13.64 -7.15
CA LEU A 102 4.35 13.12 -5.79
C LEU A 102 5.78 13.43 -5.32
N ILE A 103 6.79 13.26 -6.19
CA ILE A 103 8.19 13.59 -5.87
C ILE A 103 8.33 15.08 -5.51
N ARG A 104 7.74 15.95 -6.34
CA ARG A 104 7.75 17.39 -6.10
C ARG A 104 7.09 17.71 -4.76
N PHE A 105 5.92 17.17 -4.51
CA PHE A 105 5.16 17.40 -3.28
C PHE A 105 5.90 16.91 -2.04
N ALA A 106 6.49 15.70 -2.07
CA ALA A 106 7.29 15.17 -0.98
C ALA A 106 8.51 16.05 -0.69
N LYS A 107 9.20 16.55 -1.74
CA LYS A 107 10.33 17.46 -1.61
C LYS A 107 9.93 18.82 -1.00
N GLU A 108 8.84 19.40 -1.50
CA GLU A 108 8.33 20.71 -1.00
C GLU A 108 7.95 20.67 0.48
N ASN A 109 7.47 19.52 0.97
CA ASN A 109 7.04 19.33 2.35
C ASN A 109 8.12 18.67 3.24
N ASN A 110 9.30 18.38 2.70
CA ASN A 110 10.38 17.65 3.36
C ASN A 110 9.91 16.30 3.93
N TRP A 111 9.13 15.56 3.15
CA TRP A 111 8.55 14.27 3.53
C TRP A 111 9.39 13.10 3.10
N ARG A 112 9.41 12.09 3.97
CA ARG A 112 9.84 10.75 3.63
C ARG A 112 8.62 9.85 3.46
N VAL A 113 8.57 9.10 2.36
CA VAL A 113 7.39 8.33 1.97
C VAL A 113 7.74 6.84 1.87
N LEU A 114 6.92 5.99 2.49
CA LEU A 114 6.98 4.55 2.28
C LEU A 114 6.10 4.16 1.10
N VAL A 115 6.70 3.60 0.06
CA VAL A 115 6.02 3.03 -1.09
C VAL A 115 5.89 1.53 -0.91
N VAL A 116 4.66 1.01 -0.96
CA VAL A 116 4.38 -0.42 -0.90
C VAL A 116 3.74 -0.84 -2.22
N ASP A 117 4.51 -1.55 -3.04
CA ASP A 117 4.09 -2.06 -4.34
C ASP A 117 3.65 -3.52 -4.22
N ILE A 118 2.37 -3.81 -4.50
CA ILE A 118 1.83 -5.18 -4.46
C ILE A 118 1.61 -5.65 -5.89
N TYR A 119 2.48 -6.54 -6.38
CA TYR A 119 2.28 -7.20 -7.67
C TYR A 119 1.43 -8.46 -7.51
N CYS A 120 0.63 -8.76 -8.52
CA CYS A 120 -0.26 -9.92 -8.51
C CYS A 120 -0.49 -10.39 -9.95
N ASP A 121 -0.58 -11.70 -10.17
CA ASP A 121 -0.88 -12.28 -11.45
C ASP A 121 -2.34 -12.06 -11.83
N ILE A 122 -2.60 -11.92 -13.12
CA ILE A 122 -3.94 -11.59 -13.64
C ILE A 122 -5.00 -12.63 -13.26
N GLU A 123 -4.63 -13.91 -13.18
CA GLU A 123 -5.51 -15.00 -12.81
C GLU A 123 -6.05 -14.81 -11.38
N HIS A 124 -5.17 -14.48 -10.43
CA HIS A 124 -5.56 -14.19 -9.05
C HIS A 124 -6.40 -12.92 -8.94
N ILE A 125 -6.06 -11.90 -9.74
CA ILE A 125 -6.83 -10.65 -9.81
C ILE A 125 -8.25 -10.94 -10.27
N ILE A 126 -8.43 -11.66 -11.38
CA ILE A 126 -9.75 -12.01 -11.93
C ILE A 126 -10.58 -12.78 -10.90
N GLN A 127 -10.01 -13.83 -10.28
CA GLN A 127 -10.71 -14.61 -9.25
C GLN A 127 -11.22 -13.74 -8.11
N ARG A 128 -10.39 -12.83 -7.61
CA ARG A 128 -10.73 -11.93 -6.49
C ARG A 128 -11.76 -10.88 -6.87
N LEU A 129 -11.67 -10.32 -8.07
CA LEU A 129 -12.62 -9.31 -8.54
C LEU A 129 -13.99 -9.90 -8.81
N LEU A 130 -14.07 -11.09 -9.44
CA LEU A 130 -15.34 -11.79 -9.64
C LEU A 130 -15.99 -12.20 -8.31
N ALA A 131 -15.19 -12.62 -7.32
CA ALA A 131 -15.70 -12.92 -5.97
C ALA A 131 -16.24 -11.68 -5.23
N ARG A 132 -15.71 -10.49 -5.53
CA ARG A 132 -16.09 -9.21 -4.90
C ARG A 132 -17.44 -8.67 -5.38
N LYS A 133 -17.88 -9.04 -6.58
CA LYS A 133 -19.18 -8.70 -7.18
C LYS A 133 -19.49 -7.19 -7.22
N ARG A 134 -18.51 -6.34 -7.56
CA ARG A 134 -18.78 -4.93 -7.84
C ARG A 134 -19.26 -4.76 -9.29
N GLU A 135 -20.10 -3.77 -9.55
CA GLU A 135 -20.63 -3.48 -10.89
C GLU A 135 -19.53 -3.16 -11.92
N ASP A 136 -18.44 -2.51 -11.47
CA ASP A 136 -17.28 -2.15 -12.29
C ASP A 136 -16.22 -3.27 -12.41
N ASP A 137 -16.51 -4.48 -11.93
CA ASP A 137 -15.59 -5.64 -12.00
C ASP A 137 -15.97 -6.62 -13.14
N ASN A 138 -16.38 -6.12 -14.31
CA ASN A 138 -16.53 -6.98 -15.49
C ASN A 138 -15.16 -7.29 -16.14
N LEU A 139 -15.05 -8.42 -16.82
CA LEU A 139 -13.79 -8.91 -17.40
C LEU A 139 -13.16 -7.92 -18.39
N ALA A 140 -13.93 -7.23 -19.21
CA ALA A 140 -13.40 -6.26 -20.17
C ALA A 140 -12.70 -5.09 -19.45
N ILE A 141 -13.31 -4.58 -18.40
CA ILE A 141 -12.72 -3.49 -17.57
C ILE A 141 -11.49 -4.00 -16.82
N VAL A 142 -11.53 -5.23 -16.28
CA VAL A 142 -10.38 -5.85 -15.59
C VAL A 142 -9.19 -5.96 -16.54
N TYR A 143 -9.36 -6.49 -17.74
CA TYR A 143 -8.28 -6.59 -18.74
C TYR A 143 -7.78 -5.23 -19.20
N SER A 144 -8.67 -4.26 -19.40
CA SER A 144 -8.29 -2.88 -19.76
C SER A 144 -7.40 -2.26 -18.67
N ARG A 145 -7.81 -2.34 -17.39
CA ARG A 145 -7.03 -1.86 -16.25
C ARG A 145 -5.69 -2.56 -16.10
N HIS A 146 -5.66 -3.88 -16.30
CA HIS A 146 -4.43 -4.67 -16.28
C HIS A 146 -3.44 -4.23 -17.36
N LYS A 147 -3.92 -4.09 -18.60
CA LYS A 147 -3.09 -3.60 -19.70
C LYS A 147 -2.52 -2.22 -19.39
N GLN A 148 -3.37 -1.30 -18.96
CA GLN A 148 -2.96 0.07 -18.59
C GLN A 148 -1.93 0.07 -17.45
N HIS A 149 -2.13 -0.77 -16.42
CA HIS A 149 -1.18 -0.90 -15.32
C HIS A 149 0.17 -1.41 -15.83
N LYS A 150 0.20 -2.47 -16.64
CA LYS A 150 1.43 -3.00 -17.23
C LYS A 150 2.21 -1.97 -18.06
N GLU A 151 1.50 -1.10 -18.75
CA GLU A 151 2.12 -0.05 -19.57
C GLU A 151 2.67 1.12 -18.74
N LEU A 152 1.97 1.52 -17.69
CA LEU A 152 2.27 2.75 -16.94
C LEU A 152 3.08 2.53 -15.67
N HIS A 153 2.87 1.40 -14.97
CA HIS A 153 3.48 1.13 -13.67
C HIS A 153 5.01 1.06 -13.65
N PRO A 154 5.70 0.49 -14.66
CA PRO A 154 7.16 0.47 -14.68
C PRO A 154 7.78 1.86 -14.59
N ALA A 155 7.22 2.83 -15.31
CA ALA A 155 7.70 4.21 -15.27
C ALA A 155 7.44 4.90 -13.91
N VAL A 156 6.35 4.56 -13.23
CA VAL A 156 6.09 5.01 -11.85
C VAL A 156 7.18 4.50 -10.92
N MET A 157 7.45 3.20 -10.96
CA MET A 157 8.45 2.58 -10.09
C MET A 157 9.86 3.09 -10.35
N GLU A 158 10.21 3.33 -11.61
CA GLU A 158 11.49 3.92 -12.00
C GLU A 158 11.68 5.31 -11.37
N GLU A 159 10.67 6.20 -11.49
CA GLU A 159 10.74 7.55 -10.92
C GLU A 159 10.92 7.53 -9.40
N LEU A 160 10.15 6.69 -8.70
CA LEU A 160 10.20 6.62 -7.24
C LEU A 160 11.50 5.96 -6.73
N ALA A 161 11.95 4.88 -7.38
CA ALA A 161 13.18 4.17 -7.00
C ALA A 161 14.44 5.00 -7.22
N ASN A 162 14.43 5.94 -8.18
CA ASN A 162 15.53 6.87 -8.42
C ASN A 162 15.65 7.99 -7.36
N ARG A 163 14.77 8.00 -6.35
CA ARG A 163 14.77 9.00 -5.27
C ARG A 163 14.80 8.34 -3.88
N PRO A 164 15.89 7.60 -3.56
CA PRO A 164 16.05 6.94 -2.25
C PRO A 164 16.19 7.94 -1.09
N ASP A 165 16.42 9.21 -1.39
CA ASP A 165 16.40 10.32 -0.44
C ASP A 165 14.99 10.64 0.08
N LEU A 166 13.94 10.37 -0.71
CA LEU A 166 12.55 10.64 -0.39
C LEU A 166 11.71 9.38 -0.16
N PHE A 167 12.05 8.27 -0.84
CA PHE A 167 11.24 7.07 -0.87
C PHE A 167 11.98 5.83 -0.40
N ASP A 168 11.37 5.10 0.51
CA ASP A 168 11.69 3.69 0.76
C ASP A 168 10.67 2.82 0.02
N VAL A 169 11.10 1.78 -0.68
CA VAL A 169 10.24 0.94 -1.52
C VAL A 169 10.21 -0.50 -1.01
N ILE A 170 9.02 -1.03 -0.77
CA ILE A 170 8.75 -2.44 -0.45
C ILE A 170 7.95 -3.05 -1.59
N ARG A 171 8.38 -4.22 -2.10
CA ARG A 171 7.62 -5.00 -3.06
C ARG A 171 7.08 -6.27 -2.43
N LEU A 172 5.78 -6.53 -2.60
CA LEU A 172 5.07 -7.66 -2.00
C LEU A 172 4.41 -8.53 -3.06
N ASN A 173 4.50 -9.85 -2.87
CA ASN A 173 3.81 -10.81 -3.72
C ASN A 173 2.34 -10.97 -3.30
N GLY A 174 1.45 -10.33 -4.03
CA GLY A 174 0.01 -10.37 -3.80
C GLY A 174 -0.66 -11.71 -4.15
N ASN A 175 0.03 -12.67 -4.78
CA ASN A 175 -0.51 -14.01 -5.07
C ASN A 175 -0.65 -14.85 -3.80
N ARG A 176 0.08 -14.49 -2.74
CA ARG A 176 0.11 -15.21 -1.48
C ARG A 176 -1.13 -14.93 -0.61
N HIS A 177 -1.33 -15.79 0.38
CA HIS A 177 -2.36 -15.57 1.40
C HIS A 177 -2.18 -14.23 2.11
N SER A 178 -3.27 -13.56 2.49
CA SER A 178 -3.24 -12.20 3.05
C SER A 178 -2.37 -12.04 4.28
N GLU A 179 -2.29 -13.08 5.13
CA GLU A 179 -1.44 -13.10 6.32
C GLU A 179 0.05 -13.13 5.96
N ILE A 180 0.43 -13.90 4.92
CA ILE A 180 1.80 -13.95 4.42
C ILE A 180 2.20 -12.60 3.84
N VAL A 181 1.31 -11.96 3.08
CA VAL A 181 1.55 -10.62 2.54
C VAL A 181 1.76 -9.61 3.66
N PHE A 182 0.92 -9.65 4.68
CA PHE A 182 1.03 -8.76 5.84
C PHE A 182 2.30 -9.02 6.66
N THR A 183 2.65 -10.29 6.89
CA THR A 183 3.90 -10.68 7.55
C THR A 183 5.12 -10.18 6.77
N SER A 184 5.13 -10.38 5.45
CA SER A 184 6.21 -9.90 4.58
C SER A 184 6.32 -8.38 4.62
N PHE A 185 5.19 -7.67 4.65
CA PHE A 185 5.17 -6.22 4.83
C PHE A 185 5.86 -5.81 6.14
N LEU A 186 5.45 -6.38 7.28
CA LEU A 186 6.02 -6.05 8.59
C LEU A 186 7.51 -6.34 8.67
N LEU A 187 7.98 -7.47 8.15
CA LEU A 187 9.41 -7.81 8.13
C LEU A 187 10.22 -6.80 7.31
N ASN A 188 9.71 -6.36 6.16
CA ASN A 188 10.39 -5.33 5.37
C ASN A 188 10.42 -3.97 6.09
N VAL A 189 9.32 -3.59 6.74
CA VAL A 189 9.28 -2.36 7.57
C VAL A 189 10.32 -2.43 8.69
N LEU A 190 10.39 -3.55 9.42
CA LEU A 190 11.37 -3.74 10.49
C LEU A 190 12.82 -3.67 10.00
N ARG A 191 13.10 -4.19 8.80
CA ARG A 191 14.42 -4.05 8.16
C ARG A 191 14.75 -2.59 7.86
N LEU A 192 13.79 -1.85 7.33
CA LEU A 192 13.98 -0.45 6.95
C LEU A 192 14.20 0.46 8.17
N VAL A 193 13.69 0.12 9.35
CA VAL A 193 13.90 0.87 10.59
C VAL A 193 15.02 0.33 11.45
N ASP A 194 15.85 -0.57 10.92
CA ASP A 194 17.01 -1.21 11.57
C ASP A 194 16.66 -1.96 12.89
N MET A 195 15.39 -2.24 13.13
CA MET A 195 14.96 -2.95 14.34
C MET A 195 15.27 -4.45 14.33
N LEU A 196 15.68 -5.02 13.20
CA LEU A 196 16.07 -6.44 13.10
C LEU A 196 17.44 -6.72 13.73
N TYR A 197 18.26 -5.71 13.97
CA TYR A 197 19.56 -5.87 14.64
C TYR A 197 19.45 -6.31 16.10
N PHE A 198 18.31 -6.10 16.74
CA PHE A 198 18.12 -6.47 18.16
C PHE A 198 17.65 -7.91 18.39
N TYR A 199 17.28 -8.61 17.34
CA TYR A 199 16.92 -10.02 17.43
C TYR A 199 17.81 -10.80 16.47
N ASP A 200 18.49 -11.79 16.97
CA ASP A 200 19.31 -12.73 16.19
C ASP A 200 18.41 -13.53 15.22
N MET A 201 17.95 -12.84 14.21
CA MET A 201 17.04 -13.32 13.15
C MET A 201 17.83 -13.88 11.97
N THR A 202 19.11 -14.20 12.15
CA THR A 202 19.98 -14.74 11.10
C THR A 202 19.47 -16.05 10.50
N ASN A 203 18.44 -16.67 11.11
CA ASN A 203 17.83 -17.93 10.65
C ASN A 203 16.41 -17.78 10.05
N ILE A 204 15.82 -16.59 10.00
CA ILE A 204 14.58 -16.39 9.26
C ILE A 204 14.93 -15.75 7.92
N SER A 205 15.36 -16.56 6.96
CA SER A 205 15.48 -16.12 5.58
C SER A 205 14.09 -15.80 5.04
N THR A 206 14.01 -14.81 4.14
CA THR A 206 12.78 -14.56 3.36
C THR A 206 12.39 -15.81 2.57
N ASP A 207 13.34 -16.68 2.27
CA ASP A 207 13.12 -17.98 1.62
C ASP A 207 12.37 -18.97 2.53
N PHE A 208 12.52 -18.89 3.86
CA PHE A 208 11.75 -19.70 4.79
C PHE A 208 10.24 -19.33 4.79
N LEU A 209 9.91 -18.07 4.53
CA LEU A 209 8.52 -17.64 4.30
C LEU A 209 8.01 -18.01 2.91
N VAL A 210 8.91 -18.22 1.96
CA VAL A 210 8.60 -18.47 0.55
C VAL A 210 8.53 -19.96 0.21
N ASN A 211 9.27 -20.83 0.91
CA ASN A 211 9.48 -22.24 0.53
C ASN A 211 8.63 -23.25 1.30
N ASN A 212 7.85 -22.87 2.29
CA ASN A 212 6.92 -23.77 2.96
C ASN A 212 5.51 -23.60 2.41
N ASP A 213 4.96 -24.75 2.03
CA ASP A 213 3.62 -25.01 1.53
C ASP A 213 2.60 -23.86 1.70
N GLU A 214 2.06 -23.42 0.60
CA GLU A 214 1.47 -22.10 0.32
C GLU A 214 0.24 -21.70 1.17
N THR A 215 -0.13 -22.50 2.18
CA THR A 215 -1.44 -22.35 2.84
C THR A 215 -1.38 -21.91 4.30
N THR A 216 -0.24 -22.02 4.99
CA THR A 216 -0.17 -21.68 6.42
C THR A 216 1.12 -20.96 6.78
N ILE A 217 1.00 -19.86 7.54
CA ILE A 217 2.14 -19.28 8.26
C ILE A 217 2.62 -20.28 9.30
N ASN A 218 3.94 -20.46 9.38
CA ASN A 218 4.51 -21.24 10.47
C ASN A 218 3.97 -20.68 11.82
N PRO A 219 3.29 -21.51 12.64
CA PRO A 219 2.67 -21.06 13.89
C PRO A 219 3.66 -20.40 14.86
N ALA A 220 4.96 -20.70 14.75
CA ALA A 220 6.01 -20.07 15.55
C ALA A 220 6.23 -18.61 15.11
N ILE A 221 6.21 -18.33 13.81
CA ILE A 221 6.35 -16.97 13.26
C ILE A 221 5.14 -16.12 13.64
N ASN A 222 3.96 -16.68 13.54
CA ASN A 222 2.72 -15.97 13.91
C ASN A 222 2.71 -15.64 15.42
N ARG A 223 3.09 -16.59 16.28
CA ARG A 223 3.21 -16.34 17.72
C ARG A 223 4.27 -15.30 18.05
N TRP A 224 5.42 -15.36 17.39
CA TRP A 224 6.48 -14.38 17.55
C TRP A 224 6.01 -12.99 17.12
N MET A 225 5.36 -12.86 15.96
CA MET A 225 4.84 -11.59 15.48
C MET A 225 3.77 -10.99 16.40
N CYS A 226 2.83 -11.81 16.89
CA CYS A 226 1.85 -11.37 17.87
C CYS A 226 2.52 -10.90 19.16
N SER A 227 3.51 -11.65 19.68
CA SER A 227 4.28 -11.28 20.86
C SER A 227 5.08 -9.99 20.65
N PHE A 228 5.71 -9.84 19.49
CA PHE A 228 6.47 -8.67 19.12
C PHE A 228 5.58 -7.42 18.98
N LEU A 229 4.44 -7.51 18.30
CA LEU A 229 3.47 -6.41 18.19
C LEU A 229 2.90 -6.02 19.56
N THR A 230 2.60 -6.99 20.41
CA THR A 230 2.15 -6.76 21.80
C THR A 230 3.25 -6.05 22.61
N SER A 231 4.50 -6.46 22.45
CA SER A 231 5.64 -5.82 23.13
C SER A 231 5.84 -4.36 22.68
N ILE A 232 5.66 -4.06 21.40
CA ILE A 232 5.70 -2.69 20.88
C ILE A 232 4.53 -1.87 21.44
N GLN A 233 3.31 -2.42 21.41
CA GLN A 233 2.12 -1.74 21.97
C GLN A 233 2.28 -1.44 23.46
N ASN A 234 2.80 -2.39 24.25
CA ASN A 234 3.03 -2.18 25.68
C ASN A 234 4.07 -1.09 25.94
N LYS A 235 5.21 -1.09 25.21
CA LYS A 235 6.20 -0.01 25.30
C LYS A 235 5.65 1.37 24.92
N MET A 236 4.68 1.41 24.01
CA MET A 236 4.00 2.66 23.63
C MET A 236 3.04 3.15 24.73
N ASN A 237 2.40 2.20 25.46
CA ASN A 237 1.49 2.53 26.57
C ASN A 237 2.27 2.95 27.84
N ASP A 238 3.43 2.35 28.09
CA ASP A 238 4.29 2.67 29.26
C ASP A 238 5.05 4.00 29.09
N SER A 239 5.02 4.58 27.89
CA SER A 239 5.69 5.87 27.58
C SER A 239 4.73 7.07 27.67
N ASN A 240 3.48 6.85 28.10
CA ASN A 240 2.45 7.84 28.40
C ASN A 240 2.27 7.98 29.91
#